data_79679953e5ea11211437f85b90b86595
#
_entry.id   79679953e5ea11211437f85b90b86595
#
_cell.length_a   1.000
_cell.length_b   1.000
_cell.length_c   1.000
_cell.angle_alpha   90.00
_cell.angle_beta   90.00
_cell.angle_gamma   90.00
#
_symmetry.space_group_name_H-M   'P 1'
#
loop_
_entity.id
_entity.type
_entity.pdbx_description
1 polymer ?
#
loop_
_entity_poly.entity_id
_entity_poly.type
_entity_poly.pdbx_seq_one_letter_code
_entity_poly.pdbx_strand_id
1 'polypeptide(L)'
;MLAVLGALIANGIITVLKFIAAVMTGSSGMMAEALHSLADTTNQVFLLLGLRFYKRPASEKHPFGYGKERFFWSFIAAIFIFGVGATFAIYEGFQKLTHPHPPENLNWAYWVLGISLVLESGSIGLALYQEIKEAHHEGLSFWQYLKESKDPTAKTVLFEDSAALLGIIVAGIGIYLTDHQVAPGAGAYWDGAASIVIGLILAVVAFVLARFSRGLLLGEAATKKDVDKICQVINAHESVVEVVELLTMHLAPKQILVNAHINMKDDLTNEQIVKSINEIEENIKKAEPKVDMIFLETASLRESTVKDVIPEHFG
;
A
#
# COMPACT_ATOMS: atom_id res chain seq x y z
N MET A 1 0.09 3.08 -19.88
CA MET A 1 1.53 3.40 -19.87
C MET A 1 1.79 4.90 -20.09
N LEU A 2 1.27 5.54 -21.14
CA LEU A 2 1.44 6.99 -21.38
C LEU A 2 0.89 7.88 -20.24
N ALA A 3 -0.28 7.55 -19.67
CA ALA A 3 -0.85 8.30 -18.54
C ALA A 3 0.03 8.25 -17.28
N VAL A 4 0.61 7.09 -16.96
CA VAL A 4 1.50 6.92 -15.80
C VAL A 4 2.81 7.68 -16.01
N LEU A 5 3.35 7.66 -17.23
CA LEU A 5 4.53 8.44 -17.56
C LEU A 5 4.26 9.95 -17.49
N GLY A 6 3.08 10.37 -17.95
CA GLY A 6 2.62 11.77 -17.84
C GLY A 6 2.52 12.23 -16.38
N ALA A 7 1.94 11.40 -15.51
CA ALA A 7 1.86 11.68 -14.07
C ALA A 7 3.25 11.77 -13.43
N LEU A 8 4.17 10.86 -13.77
CA LEU A 8 5.55 10.87 -13.26
C LEU A 8 6.30 12.16 -13.68
N ILE A 9 6.13 12.59 -14.93
CA ILE A 9 6.75 13.83 -15.41
C ILE A 9 6.15 15.05 -14.71
N ALA A 10 4.82 15.08 -14.54
CA ALA A 10 4.14 16.18 -13.83
C ALA A 10 4.61 16.29 -12.37
N ASN A 11 4.68 15.16 -11.65
CA ASN A 11 5.18 15.13 -10.28
C ASN A 11 6.66 15.52 -10.21
N GLY A 12 7.47 15.11 -11.16
CA GLY A 12 8.88 15.54 -11.26
C GLY A 12 9.02 17.06 -11.44
N ILE A 13 8.18 17.67 -12.27
CA ILE A 13 8.17 19.13 -12.47
C ILE A 13 7.76 19.83 -11.16
N ILE A 14 6.69 19.36 -10.49
CA ILE A 14 6.24 19.91 -9.21
C ILE A 14 7.34 19.80 -8.15
N THR A 15 8.03 18.66 -8.07
CA THR A 15 9.17 18.45 -7.18
C THR A 15 10.25 19.51 -7.41
N VAL A 16 10.63 19.75 -8.65
CA VAL A 16 11.64 20.77 -8.99
C VAL A 16 11.17 22.18 -8.59
N LEU A 17 9.91 22.52 -8.87
CA LEU A 17 9.34 23.83 -8.50
C LEU A 17 9.31 24.01 -6.98
N LYS A 18 8.95 22.97 -6.21
CA LYS A 18 8.98 23.00 -4.73
C LYS A 18 10.41 23.19 -4.20
N PHE A 19 11.41 22.53 -4.78
CA PHE A 19 12.83 22.75 -4.41
C PHE A 19 13.29 24.16 -4.73
N ILE A 20 12.94 24.71 -5.89
CA ILE A 20 13.28 26.09 -6.24
C ILE A 20 12.64 27.04 -5.23
N ALA A 21 11.34 26.88 -4.90
CA ALA A 21 10.69 27.71 -3.90
C ALA A 21 11.30 27.56 -2.51
N ALA A 22 11.68 26.35 -2.10
CA ALA A 22 12.35 26.10 -0.82
C ALA A 22 13.70 26.86 -0.71
N VAL A 23 14.51 26.80 -1.77
CA VAL A 23 15.81 27.51 -1.82
C VAL A 23 15.60 29.02 -1.89
N MET A 24 14.66 29.50 -2.70
CA MET A 24 14.39 30.95 -2.85
C MET A 24 13.81 31.59 -1.59
N THR A 25 13.07 30.82 -0.79
CA THR A 25 12.44 31.33 0.44
C THR A 25 13.26 31.02 1.69
N GLY A 26 14.13 30.02 1.67
CA GLY A 26 14.78 29.50 2.87
C GLY A 26 13.79 28.91 3.87
N SER A 27 12.56 28.56 3.44
CA SER A 27 11.53 27.96 4.30
C SER A 27 11.81 26.47 4.48
N SER A 28 11.86 26.03 5.74
CA SER A 28 11.96 24.60 6.08
C SER A 28 10.68 23.83 5.79
N GLY A 29 9.52 24.46 5.94
CA GLY A 29 8.24 23.89 5.53
C GLY A 29 8.18 23.63 4.02
N MET A 30 8.67 24.57 3.19
CA MET A 30 8.80 24.35 1.75
C MET A 30 9.83 23.27 1.40
N MET A 31 10.93 23.19 2.15
CA MET A 31 11.91 22.11 1.97
C MET A 31 11.32 20.74 2.32
N ALA A 32 10.55 20.65 3.41
CA ALA A 32 9.84 19.43 3.77
C ALA A 32 8.86 18.99 2.67
N GLU A 33 8.12 19.94 2.09
CA GLU A 33 7.23 19.68 0.96
C GLU A 33 7.97 19.24 -0.32
N ALA A 34 9.14 19.82 -0.60
CA ALA A 34 9.97 19.41 -1.72
C ALA A 34 10.51 17.99 -1.55
N LEU A 35 10.96 17.64 -0.33
CA LEU A 35 11.44 16.29 0.02
C LEU A 35 10.31 15.27 -0.03
N HIS A 36 9.10 15.66 0.40
CA HIS A 36 7.90 14.83 0.25
C HIS A 36 7.63 14.52 -1.23
N SER A 37 7.55 15.54 -2.08
CA SER A 37 7.32 15.35 -3.52
C SER A 37 8.43 14.55 -4.22
N LEU A 38 9.67 14.65 -3.74
CA LEU A 38 10.77 13.80 -4.21
C LEU A 38 10.53 12.33 -3.81
N ALA A 39 10.09 12.10 -2.58
CA ALA A 39 9.77 10.76 -2.09
C ALA A 39 8.62 10.15 -2.91
N ASP A 40 7.56 10.91 -3.19
CA ASP A 40 6.41 10.48 -4.00
C ASP A 40 6.81 10.15 -5.45
N THR A 41 7.60 11.03 -6.07
CA THR A 41 8.10 10.79 -7.43
C THR A 41 8.95 9.52 -7.48
N THR A 42 9.81 9.30 -6.49
CA THR A 42 10.64 8.09 -6.38
C THR A 42 9.81 6.86 -6.09
N ASN A 43 8.79 6.98 -5.23
CA ASN A 43 7.84 5.90 -4.96
C ASN A 43 7.12 5.45 -6.23
N GLN A 44 6.67 6.38 -7.08
CA GLN A 44 6.06 6.03 -8.36
C GLN A 44 7.02 5.22 -9.25
N VAL A 45 8.32 5.51 -9.23
CA VAL A 45 9.33 4.71 -9.93
C VAL A 45 9.40 3.30 -9.34
N PHE A 46 9.44 3.15 -8.00
CA PHE A 46 9.45 1.84 -7.35
C PHE A 46 8.19 1.02 -7.64
N LEU A 47 7.02 1.65 -7.63
CA LEU A 47 5.76 0.98 -8.00
C LEU A 47 5.78 0.50 -9.45
N LEU A 48 6.34 1.30 -10.38
CA LEU A 48 6.51 0.91 -11.78
C LEU A 48 7.50 -0.26 -11.92
N LEU A 49 8.60 -0.27 -11.17
CA LEU A 49 9.53 -1.40 -11.13
C LEU A 49 8.84 -2.66 -10.62
N GLY A 50 8.06 -2.55 -9.54
CA GLY A 50 7.24 -3.64 -9.01
C GLY A 50 6.27 -4.20 -10.05
N LEU A 51 5.56 -3.32 -10.78
CA LEU A 51 4.65 -3.70 -11.87
C LEU A 51 5.38 -4.33 -13.08
N ARG A 52 6.61 -3.95 -13.34
CA ARG A 52 7.41 -4.53 -14.42
C ARG A 52 7.94 -5.92 -14.04
N PHE A 53 8.47 -6.06 -12.84
CA PHE A 53 9.12 -7.29 -12.41
C PHE A 53 8.10 -8.39 -12.09
N TYR A 54 6.97 -8.03 -11.53
CA TYR A 54 5.89 -8.97 -11.21
C TYR A 54 5.37 -9.73 -12.44
N LYS A 55 5.47 -9.15 -13.66
CA LYS A 55 5.02 -9.77 -14.92
C LYS A 55 5.98 -10.83 -15.47
N ARG A 56 7.13 -11.06 -14.81
CA ARG A 56 8.08 -12.08 -15.23
C ARG A 56 7.47 -13.47 -15.04
N PRO A 57 7.62 -14.38 -16.01
CA PRO A 57 7.17 -15.76 -15.87
C PRO A 57 7.93 -16.45 -14.73
N ALA A 58 7.31 -17.49 -14.18
CA ALA A 58 7.97 -18.37 -13.22
C ALA A 58 9.28 -18.92 -13.79
N SER A 59 10.24 -19.18 -12.92
CA SER A 59 11.55 -19.72 -13.27
C SER A 59 11.97 -20.79 -12.26
N GLU A 60 13.02 -21.54 -12.56
CA GLU A 60 13.55 -22.56 -11.62
C GLU A 60 13.90 -21.98 -10.24
N LYS A 61 14.37 -20.71 -10.18
CA LYS A 61 14.67 -20.01 -8.93
C LYS A 61 13.43 -19.47 -8.22
N HIS A 62 12.37 -19.19 -8.96
CA HIS A 62 11.11 -18.63 -8.45
C HIS A 62 9.94 -19.39 -9.06
N PRO A 63 9.70 -20.64 -8.61
CA PRO A 63 8.71 -21.53 -9.22
C PRO A 63 7.27 -21.00 -9.05
N PHE A 64 6.99 -20.23 -8.01
CA PHE A 64 5.70 -19.54 -7.81
C PHE A 64 5.59 -18.18 -8.52
N GLY A 65 6.57 -17.85 -9.37
CA GLY A 65 6.60 -16.58 -10.10
C GLY A 65 7.16 -15.42 -9.27
N TYR A 66 6.96 -14.21 -9.78
CA TYR A 66 7.52 -12.97 -9.23
C TYR A 66 6.43 -12.05 -8.64
N GLY A 67 5.29 -12.61 -8.27
CA GLY A 67 4.15 -11.83 -7.74
C GLY A 67 4.51 -10.96 -6.54
N LYS A 68 5.37 -11.44 -5.64
CA LYS A 68 5.83 -10.74 -4.44
C LYS A 68 6.72 -9.51 -4.71
N GLU A 69 7.21 -9.33 -5.94
CA GLU A 69 7.96 -8.11 -6.34
C GLU A 69 7.13 -6.83 -6.10
N ARG A 70 5.81 -6.88 -6.30
CA ARG A 70 4.95 -5.72 -6.00
C ARG A 70 4.99 -5.33 -4.53
N PHE A 71 4.99 -6.30 -3.64
CA PHE A 71 5.05 -6.09 -2.20
C PHE A 71 6.43 -5.60 -1.76
N PHE A 72 7.48 -6.17 -2.36
CA PHE A 72 8.87 -5.78 -2.09
C PHE A 72 9.13 -4.32 -2.47
N TRP A 73 8.77 -3.92 -3.68
CA TRP A 73 9.00 -2.54 -4.14
C TRP A 73 8.17 -1.53 -3.37
N SER A 74 6.93 -1.87 -2.98
CA SER A 74 6.13 -1.03 -2.08
C SER A 74 6.75 -0.91 -0.67
N PHE A 75 7.39 -1.97 -0.18
CA PHE A 75 8.11 -1.92 1.09
C PHE A 75 9.35 -1.02 1.01
N ILE A 76 10.13 -1.13 -0.07
CA ILE A 76 11.29 -0.25 -0.34
C ILE A 76 10.85 1.22 -0.44
N ALA A 77 9.73 1.47 -1.13
CA ALA A 77 9.14 2.82 -1.22
C ALA A 77 8.83 3.40 0.16
N ALA A 78 8.18 2.63 1.03
CA ALA A 78 7.87 3.08 2.39
C ALA A 78 9.14 3.39 3.21
N ILE A 79 10.20 2.58 3.08
CA ILE A 79 11.51 2.85 3.70
C ILE A 79 12.11 4.14 3.17
N PHE A 80 11.99 4.40 1.86
CA PHE A 80 12.51 5.61 1.23
C PHE A 80 11.77 6.87 1.71
N ILE A 81 10.43 6.82 1.80
CA ILE A 81 9.60 7.91 2.37
C ILE A 81 10.04 8.23 3.79
N PHE A 82 10.27 7.20 4.61
CA PHE A 82 10.76 7.41 5.98
C PHE A 82 12.16 7.99 6.01
N GLY A 83 13.10 7.39 5.27
CA GLY A 83 14.53 7.76 5.31
C GLY A 83 14.81 9.14 4.71
N VAL A 84 14.18 9.46 3.57
CA VAL A 84 14.40 10.73 2.87
C VAL A 84 13.32 11.76 3.26
N GLY A 85 12.05 11.42 3.12
CA GLY A 85 10.95 12.36 3.38
C GLY A 85 10.88 12.78 4.85
N ALA A 86 10.59 11.82 5.72
CA ALA A 86 10.33 12.12 7.13
C ALA A 86 11.59 12.59 7.89
N THR A 87 12.70 11.87 7.74
CA THR A 87 13.92 12.15 8.50
C THR A 87 14.50 13.52 8.16
N PHE A 88 14.59 13.85 6.87
CA PHE A 88 15.12 15.15 6.46
C PHE A 88 14.17 16.30 6.77
N ALA A 89 12.85 16.11 6.65
CA ALA A 89 11.88 17.14 7.04
C ALA A 89 11.97 17.47 8.55
N ILE A 90 12.09 16.45 9.41
CA ILE A 90 12.29 16.65 10.85
C ILE A 90 13.63 17.33 11.12
N TYR A 91 14.70 16.90 10.44
CA TYR A 91 16.01 17.51 10.58
C TYR A 91 16.04 18.99 10.20
N GLU A 92 15.47 19.33 9.04
CA GLU A 92 15.35 20.72 8.58
C GLU A 92 14.53 21.58 9.55
N GLY A 93 13.41 21.06 10.03
CA GLY A 93 12.61 21.76 11.05
C GLY A 93 13.37 21.97 12.35
N PHE A 94 14.12 20.96 12.82
CA PHE A 94 14.95 21.07 14.02
C PHE A 94 16.09 22.08 13.84
N GLN A 95 16.77 22.08 12.70
CA GLN A 95 17.79 23.07 12.36
C GLN A 95 17.23 24.48 12.37
N LYS A 96 16.03 24.67 11.82
CA LYS A 96 15.35 25.97 11.81
C LYS A 96 14.99 26.46 13.20
N LEU A 97 14.63 25.55 14.11
CA LEU A 97 14.33 25.89 15.51
C LEU A 97 15.60 26.25 16.31
N THR A 98 16.73 25.60 16.02
CA THR A 98 18.00 25.83 16.74
C THR A 98 18.80 27.02 16.19
N HIS A 99 18.67 27.27 14.87
CA HIS A 99 19.32 28.37 14.16
C HIS A 99 18.24 29.19 13.42
N PRO A 100 17.44 29.97 14.14
CA PRO A 100 16.30 30.66 13.56
C PRO A 100 16.74 31.75 12.60
N HIS A 101 16.28 31.65 11.37
CA HIS A 101 16.36 32.70 10.35
C HIS A 101 14.99 32.75 9.64
N PRO A 102 14.36 33.93 9.56
CA PRO A 102 13.05 34.00 8.94
C PRO A 102 13.14 33.69 7.45
N PRO A 103 12.13 33.00 6.89
CA PRO A 103 12.06 32.83 5.45
C PRO A 103 11.79 34.16 4.75
N GLU A 104 12.27 34.28 3.51
CA GLU A 104 12.15 35.45 2.67
C GLU A 104 11.31 35.14 1.42
N ASN A 105 10.93 36.17 0.66
CA ASN A 105 10.24 36.02 -0.63
C ASN A 105 9.04 35.07 -0.60
N LEU A 106 8.23 35.12 0.44
CA LEU A 106 7.14 34.18 0.72
C LEU A 106 6.09 34.08 -0.39
N ASN A 107 6.00 35.08 -1.29
CA ASN A 107 5.14 35.01 -2.47
C ASN A 107 5.40 33.77 -3.33
N TRP A 108 6.66 33.35 -3.47
CA TRP A 108 7.00 32.11 -4.20
C TRP A 108 6.41 30.88 -3.54
N ALA A 109 6.48 30.82 -2.21
CA ALA A 109 5.90 29.71 -1.46
C ALA A 109 4.38 29.66 -1.65
N TYR A 110 3.67 30.78 -1.53
CA TYR A 110 2.21 30.81 -1.73
C TYR A 110 1.80 30.35 -3.13
N TRP A 111 2.49 30.80 -4.18
CA TRP A 111 2.19 30.38 -5.54
C TRP A 111 2.42 28.88 -5.74
N VAL A 112 3.57 28.36 -5.30
CA VAL A 112 3.90 26.95 -5.46
C VAL A 112 2.98 26.05 -4.64
N LEU A 113 2.70 26.40 -3.38
CA LEU A 113 1.75 25.67 -2.54
C LEU A 113 0.32 25.72 -3.12
N GLY A 114 -0.12 26.87 -3.64
CA GLY A 114 -1.43 27.02 -4.27
C GLY A 114 -1.59 26.13 -5.51
N ILE A 115 -0.59 26.11 -6.39
CA ILE A 115 -0.57 25.24 -7.56
C ILE A 115 -0.54 23.78 -7.12
N SER A 116 0.32 23.41 -6.16
CA SER A 116 0.42 22.05 -5.61
C SER A 116 -0.91 21.62 -5.01
N LEU A 117 -1.59 22.46 -4.25
CA LEU A 117 -2.89 22.15 -3.64
C LEU A 117 -3.94 21.77 -4.69
N VAL A 118 -4.00 22.51 -5.80
CA VAL A 118 -4.95 22.22 -6.88
C VAL A 118 -4.62 20.88 -7.54
N LEU A 119 -3.35 20.63 -7.83
CA LEU A 119 -2.91 19.40 -8.51
C LEU A 119 -3.08 18.17 -7.62
N GLU A 120 -2.66 18.24 -6.35
CA GLU A 120 -2.82 17.13 -5.39
C GLU A 120 -4.30 16.88 -5.06
N SER A 121 -5.13 17.93 -4.99
CA SER A 121 -6.58 17.75 -4.83
C SER A 121 -7.22 17.04 -6.03
N GLY A 122 -6.72 17.31 -7.23
CA GLY A 122 -7.12 16.58 -8.45
C GLY A 122 -6.68 15.12 -8.42
N SER A 123 -5.44 14.84 -8.01
CA SER A 123 -4.87 13.50 -7.90
C SER A 123 -5.67 12.64 -6.91
N ILE A 124 -5.82 13.10 -5.67
CA ILE A 124 -6.58 12.36 -4.66
C ILE A 124 -8.05 12.19 -5.04
N GLY A 125 -8.66 13.19 -5.69
CA GLY A 125 -10.03 13.10 -6.17
C GLY A 125 -10.19 11.97 -7.20
N LEU A 126 -9.24 11.84 -8.13
CA LEU A 126 -9.22 10.77 -9.12
C LEU A 126 -8.96 9.41 -8.48
N ALA A 127 -8.00 9.33 -7.55
CA ALA A 127 -7.70 8.11 -6.81
C ALA A 127 -8.92 7.63 -6.01
N LEU A 128 -9.55 8.50 -5.23
CA LEU A 128 -10.76 8.19 -4.48
C LEU A 128 -11.91 7.72 -5.39
N TYR A 129 -12.10 8.37 -6.54
CA TYR A 129 -13.12 7.96 -7.50
C TYR A 129 -12.89 6.54 -8.00
N GLN A 130 -11.63 6.19 -8.33
CA GLN A 130 -11.26 4.84 -8.79
C GLN A 130 -11.47 3.80 -7.70
N GLU A 131 -11.03 4.06 -6.47
CA GLU A 131 -11.17 3.13 -5.35
C GLU A 131 -12.64 2.94 -4.92
N ILE A 132 -13.46 4.00 -4.93
CA ILE A 132 -14.89 3.90 -4.67
C ILE A 132 -15.59 3.08 -5.74
N LYS A 133 -15.20 3.25 -7.00
CA LYS A 133 -15.74 2.47 -8.12
C LYS A 133 -15.41 0.99 -8.00
N GLU A 134 -14.17 0.66 -7.63
CA GLU A 134 -13.73 -0.73 -7.42
C GLU A 134 -14.44 -1.35 -6.21
N ALA A 135 -14.58 -0.60 -5.11
CA ALA A 135 -15.35 -1.03 -3.94
C ALA A 135 -16.80 -1.39 -4.30
N HIS A 136 -17.47 -0.55 -5.10
CA HIS A 136 -18.83 -0.83 -5.59
C HIS A 136 -18.88 -2.07 -6.48
N HIS A 137 -17.85 -2.30 -7.30
CA HIS A 137 -17.77 -3.48 -8.16
C HIS A 137 -17.63 -4.78 -7.34
N GLU A 138 -16.93 -4.70 -6.20
CA GLU A 138 -16.80 -5.83 -5.25
C GLU A 138 -18.00 -5.95 -4.27
N GLY A 139 -18.97 -5.05 -4.35
CA GLY A 139 -20.15 -5.03 -3.46
C GLY A 139 -19.81 -4.66 -2.02
N LEU A 140 -18.72 -3.92 -1.80
CA LEU A 140 -18.22 -3.50 -0.50
C LEU A 140 -18.43 -2.00 -0.28
N SER A 141 -18.52 -1.58 0.99
CA SER A 141 -18.35 -0.16 1.31
C SER A 141 -16.89 0.25 1.12
N PHE A 142 -16.63 1.55 0.83
CA PHE A 142 -15.26 2.06 0.63
C PHE A 142 -14.32 1.68 1.80
N TRP A 143 -14.77 1.82 3.04
CA TRP A 143 -13.94 1.50 4.22
C TRP A 143 -13.67 0.00 4.38
N GLN A 144 -14.65 -0.84 4.04
CA GLN A 144 -14.46 -2.30 4.03
C GLN A 144 -13.49 -2.70 2.92
N TYR A 145 -13.67 -2.15 1.72
CA TYR A 145 -12.77 -2.38 0.60
C TYR A 145 -11.33 -1.97 0.94
N LEU A 146 -11.14 -0.77 1.50
CA LEU A 146 -9.81 -0.30 1.89
C LEU A 146 -9.16 -1.19 2.95
N LYS A 147 -9.93 -1.73 3.88
CA LYS A 147 -9.44 -2.66 4.92
C LYS A 147 -9.07 -4.02 4.34
N GLU A 148 -9.90 -4.57 3.47
CA GLU A 148 -9.77 -5.91 2.90
C GLU A 148 -8.83 -5.97 1.70
N SER A 149 -8.67 -4.85 0.96
CA SER A 149 -7.79 -4.79 -0.21
C SER A 149 -6.35 -5.19 0.13
N LYS A 150 -5.81 -6.11 -0.68
CA LYS A 150 -4.41 -6.57 -0.62
C LYS A 150 -3.55 -5.91 -1.71
N ASP A 151 -4.07 -4.88 -2.38
CA ASP A 151 -3.27 -4.10 -3.33
C ASP A 151 -2.48 -3.00 -2.60
N PRO A 152 -1.15 -3.12 -2.50
CA PRO A 152 -0.34 -2.10 -1.87
C PRO A 152 -0.35 -0.79 -2.64
N THR A 153 -0.51 -0.82 -3.97
CA THR A 153 -0.47 0.37 -4.82
C THR A 153 -1.63 1.32 -4.50
N ALA A 154 -2.85 0.78 -4.40
CA ALA A 154 -4.05 1.55 -4.09
C ALA A 154 -3.93 2.27 -2.72
N LYS A 155 -3.51 1.51 -1.70
CA LYS A 155 -3.31 2.06 -0.35
C LYS A 155 -2.20 3.10 -0.32
N THR A 156 -1.07 2.83 -1.00
CA THR A 156 0.07 3.75 -1.06
C THR A 156 -0.36 5.09 -1.63
N VAL A 157 -0.98 5.11 -2.81
CA VAL A 157 -1.44 6.35 -3.46
C VAL A 157 -2.39 7.12 -2.54
N LEU A 158 -3.38 6.46 -1.94
CA LEU A 158 -4.35 7.14 -1.09
C LEU A 158 -3.71 7.75 0.16
N PHE A 159 -2.80 7.03 0.83
CA PHE A 159 -2.12 7.54 2.04
C PHE A 159 -1.12 8.64 1.69
N GLU A 160 -0.38 8.52 0.59
CA GLU A 160 0.59 9.52 0.13
C GLU A 160 -0.10 10.81 -0.30
N ASP A 161 -1.11 10.75 -1.16
CA ASP A 161 -1.85 11.93 -1.62
C ASP A 161 -2.55 12.64 -0.43
N SER A 162 -3.06 11.87 0.55
CA SER A 162 -3.62 12.44 1.78
C SER A 162 -2.55 13.15 2.62
N ALA A 163 -1.36 12.58 2.74
CA ALA A 163 -0.24 13.20 3.44
C ALA A 163 0.25 14.46 2.71
N ALA A 164 0.29 14.44 1.36
CA ALA A 164 0.64 15.58 0.53
C ALA A 164 -0.29 16.78 0.78
N LEU A 165 -1.61 16.54 0.76
CA LEU A 165 -2.57 17.61 1.06
C LEU A 165 -2.42 18.16 2.49
N LEU A 166 -2.25 17.28 3.47
CA LEU A 166 -2.02 17.71 4.85
C LEU A 166 -0.71 18.48 4.99
N GLY A 167 0.35 18.05 4.31
CA GLY A 167 1.64 18.72 4.29
C GLY A 167 1.55 20.13 3.70
N ILE A 168 0.89 20.28 2.54
CA ILE A 168 0.66 21.59 1.91
C ILE A 168 -0.11 22.53 2.84
N ILE A 169 -1.15 22.03 3.52
CA ILE A 169 -1.93 22.82 4.47
C ILE A 169 -1.05 23.27 5.65
N VAL A 170 -0.27 22.34 6.22
CA VAL A 170 0.63 22.64 7.35
C VAL A 170 1.72 23.63 6.95
N ALA A 171 2.36 23.44 5.78
CA ALA A 171 3.34 24.39 5.24
C ALA A 171 2.71 25.76 5.01
N GLY A 172 1.52 25.81 4.41
CA GLY A 172 0.77 27.04 4.18
C GLY A 172 0.44 27.79 5.48
N ILE A 173 0.01 27.08 6.53
CA ILE A 173 -0.23 27.66 7.86
C ILE A 173 1.07 28.21 8.44
N GLY A 174 2.17 27.44 8.40
CA GLY A 174 3.47 27.87 8.92
C GLY A 174 3.96 29.15 8.23
N ILE A 175 3.86 29.21 6.91
CA ILE A 175 4.21 30.38 6.11
C ILE A 175 3.30 31.58 6.43
N TYR A 176 1.98 31.35 6.53
CA TYR A 176 1.01 32.39 6.88
C TYR A 176 1.28 33.02 8.26
N LEU A 177 1.53 32.19 9.28
CA LEU A 177 1.84 32.66 10.64
C LEU A 177 3.17 33.43 10.68
N THR A 178 4.13 33.05 9.83
CA THR A 178 5.40 33.73 9.65
C THR A 178 5.22 35.11 9.00
N ASP A 179 4.51 35.14 7.88
CA ASP A 179 4.29 36.36 7.06
C ASP A 179 3.53 37.43 7.82
N HIS A 180 2.49 37.04 8.56
CA HIS A 180 1.66 37.97 9.34
C HIS A 180 2.22 38.26 10.74
N GLN A 181 3.42 37.79 11.06
CA GLN A 181 4.09 38.00 12.34
C GLN A 181 3.16 37.80 13.55
N VAL A 182 2.36 36.74 13.52
CA VAL A 182 1.38 36.39 14.57
C VAL A 182 2.02 36.41 15.97
N ALA A 183 3.32 36.12 16.05
CA ALA A 183 4.15 36.39 17.22
C ALA A 183 5.45 37.05 16.72
N PRO A 184 5.69 38.33 17.05
CA PRO A 184 6.87 39.05 16.60
C PRO A 184 8.16 38.33 16.96
N GLY A 185 9.03 38.12 15.96
CA GLY A 185 10.28 37.37 16.11
C GLY A 185 10.16 35.84 16.09
N ALA A 186 8.93 35.27 16.03
CA ALA A 186 8.69 33.84 16.04
C ALA A 186 8.55 33.21 14.64
N GLY A 187 8.73 33.95 13.55
CA GLY A 187 8.50 33.45 12.20
C GLY A 187 9.29 32.18 11.84
N ALA A 188 10.57 32.14 12.20
CA ALA A 188 11.40 30.95 11.96
C ALA A 188 10.89 29.72 12.75
N TYR A 189 10.31 29.92 13.93
CA TYR A 189 9.78 28.83 14.76
C TYR A 189 8.51 28.23 14.16
N TRP A 190 7.62 29.05 13.59
CA TRP A 190 6.41 28.56 12.90
C TRP A 190 6.76 27.72 11.68
N ASP A 191 7.70 28.18 10.89
CA ASP A 191 8.20 27.45 9.71
C ASP A 191 8.90 26.15 10.10
N GLY A 192 9.77 26.17 11.12
CA GLY A 192 10.44 24.98 11.65
C GLY A 192 9.46 23.96 12.24
N ALA A 193 8.45 24.44 12.99
CA ALA A 193 7.42 23.57 13.55
C ALA A 193 6.58 22.92 12.45
N ALA A 194 6.22 23.67 11.40
CA ALA A 194 5.50 23.12 10.24
C ALA A 194 6.30 21.98 9.58
N SER A 195 7.61 22.17 9.36
CA SER A 195 8.49 21.14 8.81
C SER A 195 8.52 19.86 9.66
N ILE A 196 8.61 19.98 11.00
CA ILE A 196 8.58 18.84 11.91
C ILE A 196 7.23 18.12 11.83
N VAL A 197 6.12 18.85 11.80
CA VAL A 197 4.77 18.25 11.69
C VAL A 197 4.63 17.49 10.37
N ILE A 198 5.09 18.05 9.25
CA ILE A 198 5.11 17.37 7.94
C ILE A 198 5.93 16.08 8.04
N GLY A 199 7.14 16.16 8.61
CA GLY A 199 7.99 14.99 8.78
C GLY A 199 7.35 13.89 9.65
N LEU A 200 6.62 14.26 10.70
CA LEU A 200 5.87 13.31 11.54
C LEU A 200 4.70 12.67 10.77
N ILE A 201 3.96 13.42 9.97
CA ILE A 201 2.92 12.89 9.08
C ILE A 201 3.51 11.83 8.15
N LEU A 202 4.63 12.16 7.48
CA LEU A 202 5.34 11.24 6.60
C LEU A 202 5.84 9.98 7.32
N ALA A 203 6.37 10.13 8.55
CA ALA A 203 6.82 9.00 9.35
C ALA A 203 5.68 8.03 9.67
N VAL A 204 4.50 8.55 10.03
CA VAL A 204 3.30 7.74 10.30
C VAL A 204 2.86 7.00 9.03
N VAL A 205 2.75 7.70 7.91
CA VAL A 205 2.35 7.08 6.62
C VAL A 205 3.35 6.01 6.20
N ALA A 206 4.65 6.31 6.24
CA ALA A 206 5.70 5.35 5.91
C ALA A 206 5.64 4.09 6.81
N PHE A 207 5.41 4.27 8.11
CA PHE A 207 5.26 3.15 9.05
C PHE A 207 4.05 2.27 8.71
N VAL A 208 2.90 2.88 8.42
CA VAL A 208 1.67 2.14 8.04
C VAL A 208 1.89 1.36 6.75
N LEU A 209 2.47 1.98 5.72
CA LEU A 209 2.76 1.35 4.44
C LEU A 209 3.80 0.22 4.56
N ALA A 210 4.87 0.45 5.34
CA ALA A 210 5.88 -0.57 5.60
C ALA A 210 5.29 -1.78 6.32
N ARG A 211 4.47 -1.55 7.37
CA ARG A 211 3.78 -2.62 8.11
C ARG A 211 2.86 -3.44 7.19
N PHE A 212 2.09 -2.77 6.35
CA PHE A 212 1.20 -3.42 5.40
C PHE A 212 1.97 -4.27 4.38
N SER A 213 2.96 -3.67 3.70
CA SER A 213 3.77 -4.37 2.69
C SER A 213 4.56 -5.54 3.28
N ARG A 214 5.05 -5.39 4.53
CA ARG A 214 5.72 -6.47 5.27
C ARG A 214 4.80 -7.67 5.50
N GLY A 215 3.54 -7.46 5.89
CA GLY A 215 2.56 -8.55 6.09
C GLY A 215 2.41 -9.38 4.82
N LEU A 216 2.22 -8.73 3.69
CA LEU A 216 2.08 -9.38 2.39
C LEU A 216 3.36 -10.11 1.94
N LEU A 217 4.54 -9.55 2.20
CA LEU A 217 5.82 -10.21 1.93
C LEU A 217 6.00 -11.49 2.73
N LEU A 218 5.59 -11.50 3.99
CA LEU A 218 5.67 -12.67 4.87
C LEU A 218 4.66 -13.76 4.51
N GLY A 219 3.66 -13.47 3.68
CA GLY A 219 2.67 -14.45 3.23
C GLY A 219 1.34 -14.32 3.96
N GLU A 220 0.78 -13.12 3.99
CA GLU A 220 -0.53 -12.88 4.58
C GLU A 220 -1.61 -13.73 3.91
N ALA A 221 -2.51 -14.31 4.72
CA ALA A 221 -3.61 -15.14 4.25
C ALA A 221 -4.62 -14.35 3.40
N ALA A 222 -5.43 -15.07 2.62
CA ALA A 222 -6.60 -14.52 1.94
C ALA A 222 -7.60 -13.90 2.93
N THR A 223 -8.51 -13.05 2.44
CA THR A 223 -9.52 -12.46 3.31
C THR A 223 -10.45 -13.53 3.87
N LYS A 224 -11.03 -13.28 5.04
CA LYS A 224 -12.00 -14.22 5.62
C LYS A 224 -13.13 -14.57 4.64
N LYS A 225 -13.62 -13.58 3.88
CA LYS A 225 -14.64 -13.77 2.84
C LYS A 225 -14.17 -14.74 1.75
N ASP A 226 -12.93 -14.60 1.27
CA ASP A 226 -12.36 -15.48 0.24
C ASP A 226 -12.16 -16.90 0.80
N VAL A 227 -11.65 -17.02 2.04
CA VAL A 227 -11.46 -18.30 2.74
C VAL A 227 -12.81 -19.02 2.94
N ASP A 228 -13.82 -18.33 3.48
CA ASP A 228 -15.15 -18.89 3.71
C ASP A 228 -15.78 -19.39 2.39
N LYS A 229 -15.59 -18.63 1.31
CA LYS A 229 -16.11 -18.98 -0.02
C LYS A 229 -15.42 -20.22 -0.59
N ILE A 230 -14.08 -20.30 -0.47
CA ILE A 230 -13.31 -21.48 -0.89
C ILE A 230 -13.73 -22.70 -0.09
N CYS A 231 -13.85 -22.57 1.23
CA CYS A 231 -14.28 -23.65 2.11
C CYS A 231 -15.69 -24.15 1.78
N GLN A 232 -16.63 -23.24 1.48
CA GLN A 232 -17.99 -23.61 1.04
C GLN A 232 -17.98 -24.39 -0.27
N VAL A 233 -17.15 -23.98 -1.24
CA VAL A 233 -17.05 -24.69 -2.54
C VAL A 233 -16.50 -26.09 -2.35
N ILE A 234 -15.49 -26.29 -1.52
CA ILE A 234 -14.91 -27.60 -1.25
C ILE A 234 -15.93 -28.50 -0.54
N ASN A 235 -16.58 -27.99 0.53
CA ASN A 235 -17.56 -28.77 1.29
C ASN A 235 -18.86 -29.06 0.53
N ALA A 236 -19.17 -28.31 -0.53
CA ALA A 236 -20.34 -28.57 -1.36
C ALA A 236 -20.16 -29.73 -2.34
N HIS A 237 -18.92 -30.23 -2.51
CA HIS A 237 -18.66 -31.34 -3.42
C HIS A 237 -19.05 -32.69 -2.76
N GLU A 238 -19.79 -33.50 -3.50
CA GLU A 238 -20.40 -34.75 -2.97
C GLU A 238 -19.38 -35.77 -2.45
N SER A 239 -18.16 -35.77 -2.98
CA SER A 239 -17.08 -36.67 -2.59
C SER A 239 -16.32 -36.22 -1.33
N VAL A 240 -16.55 -34.99 -0.85
CA VAL A 240 -15.88 -34.42 0.34
C VAL A 240 -16.73 -34.69 1.58
N VAL A 241 -16.07 -35.15 2.63
CA VAL A 241 -16.67 -35.30 3.97
C VAL A 241 -16.51 -34.00 4.75
N GLU A 242 -15.27 -33.48 4.79
CA GLU A 242 -14.94 -32.22 5.47
C GLU A 242 -13.61 -31.64 4.98
N VAL A 243 -13.42 -30.33 5.17
CA VAL A 243 -12.12 -29.68 5.05
C VAL A 243 -11.42 -29.76 6.39
N VAL A 244 -10.32 -30.48 6.48
CA VAL A 244 -9.54 -30.68 7.70
C VAL A 244 -8.69 -29.43 8.00
N GLU A 245 -8.03 -28.90 6.97
CA GLU A 245 -7.20 -27.70 7.07
C GLU A 245 -7.27 -26.93 5.75
N LEU A 246 -7.29 -25.60 5.84
CA LEU A 246 -7.25 -24.71 4.69
C LEU A 246 -6.23 -23.58 4.95
N LEU A 247 -5.13 -23.62 4.24
CA LEU A 247 -4.08 -22.61 4.28
C LEU A 247 -4.12 -21.80 2.99
N THR A 248 -4.05 -20.49 3.12
CA THR A 248 -4.03 -19.59 1.97
C THR A 248 -2.90 -18.58 2.11
N MET A 249 -2.35 -18.12 0.98
CA MET A 249 -1.31 -17.11 0.97
C MET A 249 -1.43 -16.23 -0.27
N HIS A 250 -1.30 -14.91 -0.10
CA HIS A 250 -1.17 -14.00 -1.23
C HIS A 250 0.23 -14.11 -1.86
N LEU A 251 0.30 -14.52 -3.12
CA LEU A 251 1.51 -14.47 -3.95
C LEU A 251 1.63 -13.12 -4.68
N ALA A 252 0.48 -12.50 -5.01
CA ALA A 252 0.35 -11.16 -5.56
C ALA A 252 -1.02 -10.59 -5.16
N PRO A 253 -1.32 -9.32 -5.39
CA PRO A 253 -2.62 -8.72 -5.03
C PRO A 253 -3.86 -9.46 -5.55
N LYS A 254 -3.72 -10.09 -6.72
CA LYS A 254 -4.79 -10.86 -7.38
C LYS A 254 -4.36 -12.33 -7.63
N GLN A 255 -3.43 -12.86 -6.84
CA GLN A 255 -2.97 -14.24 -6.92
C GLN A 255 -2.92 -14.86 -5.53
N ILE A 256 -3.80 -15.82 -5.29
CA ILE A 256 -3.90 -16.57 -4.03
C ILE A 256 -3.44 -18.01 -4.28
N LEU A 257 -2.54 -18.46 -3.41
CA LEU A 257 -2.21 -19.87 -3.26
C LEU A 257 -3.17 -20.48 -2.24
N VAL A 258 -3.76 -21.61 -2.59
CA VAL A 258 -4.61 -22.43 -1.73
C VAL A 258 -3.92 -23.75 -1.51
N ASN A 259 -3.77 -24.14 -0.25
CA ASN A 259 -3.38 -25.49 0.15
C ASN A 259 -4.43 -26.03 1.12
N ALA A 260 -5.06 -27.14 0.80
CA ALA A 260 -6.09 -27.72 1.64
C ALA A 260 -5.91 -29.21 1.84
N HIS A 261 -6.08 -29.65 3.09
CA HIS A 261 -6.27 -31.04 3.45
C HIS A 261 -7.77 -31.33 3.50
N ILE A 262 -8.22 -32.25 2.68
CA ILE A 262 -9.61 -32.63 2.57
C ILE A 262 -9.83 -34.11 2.92
N ASN A 263 -10.81 -34.38 3.75
CA ASN A 263 -11.26 -35.73 4.01
C ASN A 263 -12.31 -36.13 2.96
N MET A 264 -12.04 -37.19 2.20
CA MET A 264 -12.91 -37.70 1.15
C MET A 264 -13.60 -38.97 1.62
N LYS A 265 -14.71 -39.35 0.96
CA LYS A 265 -15.42 -40.61 1.23
C LYS A 265 -14.53 -41.81 1.00
N ASP A 266 -14.61 -42.84 1.86
CA ASP A 266 -13.74 -44.03 1.86
C ASP A 266 -14.01 -45.00 0.69
N ASP A 267 -15.19 -44.89 0.06
CA ASP A 267 -15.65 -45.79 -1.01
C ASP A 267 -15.25 -45.36 -2.42
N LEU A 268 -14.44 -44.30 -2.54
CA LEU A 268 -14.00 -43.76 -3.81
C LEU A 268 -12.81 -44.54 -4.40
N THR A 269 -12.88 -44.79 -5.68
CA THR A 269 -11.73 -45.30 -6.43
C THR A 269 -10.72 -44.17 -6.70
N ASN A 270 -9.45 -44.55 -6.97
CA ASN A 270 -8.42 -43.54 -7.31
C ASN A 270 -8.82 -42.66 -8.50
N GLU A 271 -9.52 -43.21 -9.49
CA GLU A 271 -9.99 -42.43 -10.65
C GLU A 271 -11.06 -41.41 -10.25
N GLN A 272 -11.98 -41.81 -9.36
CA GLN A 272 -12.99 -40.91 -8.80
C GLN A 272 -12.36 -39.82 -7.96
N ILE A 273 -11.34 -40.11 -7.15
CA ILE A 273 -10.62 -39.11 -6.36
C ILE A 273 -9.98 -38.05 -7.27
N VAL A 274 -9.23 -38.50 -8.30
CA VAL A 274 -8.58 -37.56 -9.26
C VAL A 274 -9.62 -36.71 -9.98
N LYS A 275 -10.74 -37.27 -10.39
CA LYS A 275 -11.81 -36.54 -11.04
C LYS A 275 -12.42 -35.48 -10.09
N SER A 276 -12.71 -35.89 -8.86
CA SER A 276 -13.27 -34.99 -7.84
C SER A 276 -12.33 -33.81 -7.51
N ILE A 277 -11.00 -34.08 -7.40
CA ILE A 277 -10.01 -33.03 -7.18
C ILE A 277 -10.04 -32.02 -8.32
N ASN A 278 -10.02 -32.47 -9.57
CA ASN A 278 -10.08 -31.58 -10.74
C ASN A 278 -11.38 -30.74 -10.77
N GLU A 279 -12.52 -31.33 -10.44
CA GLU A 279 -13.81 -30.64 -10.37
C GLU A 279 -13.82 -29.60 -9.25
N ILE A 280 -13.28 -29.92 -8.07
CA ILE A 280 -13.13 -28.98 -6.95
C ILE A 280 -12.23 -27.81 -7.34
N GLU A 281 -11.07 -28.06 -7.96
CA GLU A 281 -10.16 -27.01 -8.42
C GLU A 281 -10.83 -26.05 -9.41
N GLU A 282 -11.55 -26.59 -10.41
CA GLU A 282 -12.30 -25.78 -11.36
C GLU A 282 -13.37 -24.94 -10.67
N ASN A 283 -14.11 -25.54 -9.73
CA ASN A 283 -15.17 -24.83 -9.00
C ASN A 283 -14.61 -23.72 -8.10
N ILE A 284 -13.47 -23.94 -7.44
CA ILE A 284 -12.77 -22.89 -6.67
C ILE A 284 -12.36 -21.75 -7.60
N LYS A 285 -11.72 -22.00 -8.74
CA LYS A 285 -11.32 -20.98 -9.70
C LYS A 285 -12.49 -20.20 -10.29
N LYS A 286 -13.63 -20.87 -10.52
CA LYS A 286 -14.88 -20.20 -10.96
C LYS A 286 -15.47 -19.31 -9.87
N ALA A 287 -15.48 -19.80 -8.64
CA ALA A 287 -16.02 -19.07 -7.50
C ALA A 287 -15.14 -17.91 -7.07
N GLU A 288 -13.81 -18.08 -7.04
CA GLU A 288 -12.84 -17.06 -6.64
C GLU A 288 -11.72 -16.94 -7.69
N PRO A 289 -11.89 -16.05 -8.68
CA PRO A 289 -10.94 -15.89 -9.79
C PRO A 289 -9.53 -15.40 -9.37
N LYS A 290 -9.37 -14.93 -8.11
CA LYS A 290 -8.06 -14.56 -7.56
C LYS A 290 -7.22 -15.79 -7.22
N VAL A 291 -7.81 -16.98 -7.12
CA VAL A 291 -7.09 -18.23 -6.83
C VAL A 291 -6.36 -18.69 -8.08
N ASP A 292 -5.05 -18.72 -8.00
CA ASP A 292 -4.15 -19.05 -9.12
C ASP A 292 -3.62 -20.48 -9.00
N MET A 293 -3.12 -20.85 -7.83
CA MET A 293 -2.55 -22.15 -7.52
C MET A 293 -3.32 -22.86 -6.42
N ILE A 294 -3.63 -24.13 -6.64
CA ILE A 294 -4.37 -24.97 -5.70
C ILE A 294 -3.60 -26.27 -5.50
N PHE A 295 -3.39 -26.63 -4.26
CA PHE A 295 -2.86 -27.94 -3.85
C PHE A 295 -3.90 -28.57 -2.92
N LEU A 296 -4.47 -29.69 -3.35
CA LEU A 296 -5.41 -30.47 -2.56
C LEU A 296 -4.77 -31.79 -2.16
N GLU A 297 -4.64 -32.01 -0.88
CA GLU A 297 -4.12 -33.25 -0.31
C GLU A 297 -5.30 -34.00 0.32
N THR A 298 -5.46 -35.30 -0.05
CA THR A 298 -6.45 -36.14 0.58
C THR A 298 -5.90 -36.69 1.88
N ALA A 299 -6.53 -36.35 3.00
CA ALA A 299 -6.21 -36.93 4.29
C ALA A 299 -6.71 -38.38 4.31
N SER A 300 -5.81 -39.39 4.26
CA SER A 300 -6.13 -40.65 4.88
C SER A 300 -6.18 -40.41 6.39
N LEU A 301 -7.13 -41.00 7.11
CA LEU A 301 -7.31 -40.95 8.55
C LEU A 301 -5.95 -41.03 9.32
N ARG A 302 -5.15 -39.99 9.29
CA ARG A 302 -4.16 -39.75 10.33
C ARG A 302 -4.90 -39.16 11.48
N GLU A 303 -5.06 -39.98 12.50
CA GLU A 303 -5.55 -39.56 13.82
C GLU A 303 -5.05 -38.14 14.12
N SER A 304 -5.99 -37.31 14.46
CA SER A 304 -5.97 -35.94 14.94
C SER A 304 -4.77 -35.56 15.84
N THR A 305 -3.58 -35.44 15.29
CA THR A 305 -2.43 -34.85 15.98
C THR A 305 -2.24 -33.38 15.60
N VAL A 306 -3.11 -32.81 14.79
CA VAL A 306 -3.02 -31.42 14.29
C VAL A 306 -3.92 -30.44 15.08
N LYS A 307 -4.69 -30.90 16.07
CA LYS A 307 -5.51 -30.00 16.91
C LYS A 307 -4.72 -28.99 17.74
N ASP A 308 -3.40 -29.14 17.84
CA ASP A 308 -2.58 -28.31 18.73
C ASP A 308 -1.78 -27.20 18.03
N VAL A 309 -1.97 -26.95 16.73
CA VAL A 309 -1.15 -25.96 15.98
C VAL A 309 -1.95 -24.76 15.47
N ILE A 310 -3.26 -24.72 15.66
CA ILE A 310 -4.03 -23.50 15.36
C ILE A 310 -4.17 -22.70 16.67
N PRO A 311 -3.45 -21.57 16.85
CA PRO A 311 -3.78 -20.66 17.93
C PRO A 311 -5.21 -20.14 17.70
N GLU A 312 -6.05 -20.25 18.73
CA GLU A 312 -7.39 -19.64 18.82
C GLU A 312 -7.32 -18.10 18.79
N HIS A 313 -6.72 -17.51 17.76
CA HIS A 313 -6.61 -16.06 17.63
C HIS A 313 -7.09 -15.57 16.29
N PHE A 314 -8.39 -15.80 16.03
CA PHE A 314 -9.19 -14.95 15.16
C PHE A 314 -10.39 -14.43 15.96
N GLY A 315 -10.09 -13.56 16.94
CA GLY A 315 -11.04 -12.69 17.59
C GLY A 315 -10.90 -11.28 17.04
#